data_db9f741b0ff40cb31e72d43f6386645d
#
_entry.id   db9f741b0ff40cb31e72d43f6386645d
#
_cell.length_a   1.000
_cell.length_b   1.000
_cell.length_c   1.000
_cell.angle_alpha   90.00
_cell.angle_beta   90.00
_cell.angle_gamma   90.00
#
_symmetry.space_group_name_H-M   'P 1'
#
loop_
_entity.id
_entity.type
_entity.pdbx_description
1 polymer ?
#
loop_
_entity_poly.entity_id
_entity_poly.type
_entity_poly.pdbx_seq_one_letter_code
_entity_poly.pdbx_strand_id
1 'polypeptide(L)'
;MKRERETVPQRGRLVYQLEETPPMGRRLLYAMQFVIIFIGSIVLVPMLAADELGWGPEQVTFLLQCAIFTGGIATFVQAKGLGPVGARLPILLGTTFVVITPLVAITTEYGYDAFLGAVIAGGVVYVLLAWFGFRFLRKLFSSTVSGTLVISIALTLAPSCADMMAGGSNSVGGGYNGWQNWVLAVITMGICLVGHCFGKGFLKTTSLFFGLATGYILALVMGVIPFDKVEEAAWISLPRPFAYGVSFHLQPILIMVVIYLVTAVEFIGDTTATAMVCEDRLPTQRELRGGILCDALSSVLSGVFNFAPNISYSDGVGIIGSTRVASRTVMMTSGVLITLAGLVPKFSALLYTMPAPVLGGACLFLTGIMLMAGIEVVLTQPLTLRNSVIIGTSLAVGIGFGFSGVLEQVPVLVRTLFSGIPGTALTGVFLNLVLPSNH
;
A
#
# COMPACT_ATOMS: atom_id res chain seq x y z
N MET A 1 19.94 -40.24 23.25
CA MET A 1 19.04 -39.50 22.35
C MET A 1 19.76 -38.29 21.83
N LYS A 2 20.33 -38.37 20.61
CA LYS A 2 20.93 -37.23 19.90
C LYS A 2 19.78 -36.37 19.38
N ARG A 3 19.67 -35.13 19.87
CA ARG A 3 18.79 -34.13 19.24
C ARG A 3 19.37 -33.85 17.85
N GLU A 4 18.68 -34.30 16.82
CA GLU A 4 18.88 -33.80 15.47
C GLU A 4 18.67 -32.27 15.50
N ARG A 5 19.74 -31.55 15.24
CA ARG A 5 19.66 -30.11 14.91
C ARG A 5 18.94 -30.06 13.57
N GLU A 6 17.69 -29.66 13.57
CA GLU A 6 17.03 -29.23 12.34
C GLU A 6 17.92 -28.18 11.68
N THR A 7 18.51 -28.57 10.57
CA THR A 7 19.30 -27.68 9.72
C THR A 7 18.33 -26.65 9.13
N VAL A 8 18.38 -25.43 9.67
CA VAL A 8 17.77 -24.27 9.03
C VAL A 8 18.21 -24.31 7.56
N PRO A 9 17.28 -24.29 6.58
CA PRO A 9 17.64 -24.34 5.17
C PRO A 9 18.59 -23.18 4.88
N GLN A 10 19.80 -23.48 4.39
CA GLN A 10 20.77 -22.48 3.96
C GLN A 10 20.09 -21.59 2.92
N ARG A 11 19.72 -20.35 3.29
CA ARG A 11 19.22 -19.36 2.34
C ARG A 11 20.28 -19.21 1.26
N GLY A 12 19.93 -19.55 0.03
CA GLY A 12 20.87 -19.55 -1.09
C GLY A 12 21.49 -18.17 -1.28
N ARG A 13 22.78 -18.14 -1.60
CA ARG A 13 23.61 -16.93 -1.79
C ARG A 13 22.90 -15.94 -2.73
N LEU A 14 22.86 -14.66 -2.36
CA LEU A 14 22.32 -13.59 -3.22
C LEU A 14 23.10 -13.54 -4.54
N VAL A 15 22.38 -13.28 -5.63
CA VAL A 15 22.98 -13.06 -6.97
C VAL A 15 23.68 -11.71 -7.03
N TYR A 16 23.07 -10.69 -6.38
CA TYR A 16 23.65 -9.36 -6.19
C TYR A 16 23.37 -8.90 -4.77
N GLN A 17 24.42 -8.48 -4.07
CA GLN A 17 24.36 -7.95 -2.71
C GLN A 17 23.87 -6.48 -2.72
N LEU A 18 23.63 -5.92 -1.54
CA LEU A 18 23.03 -4.60 -1.35
C LEU A 18 23.77 -3.47 -2.08
N GLU A 19 25.11 -3.45 -1.97
CA GLU A 19 25.96 -2.41 -2.57
C GLU A 19 26.45 -2.76 -3.98
N GLU A 20 26.23 -3.99 -4.45
CA GLU A 20 26.65 -4.42 -5.78
C GLU A 20 25.78 -3.79 -6.86
N THR A 21 26.44 -3.33 -7.93
CA THR A 21 25.76 -2.75 -9.10
C THR A 21 25.79 -3.73 -10.26
N PRO A 22 24.64 -4.30 -10.67
CA PRO A 22 24.57 -5.13 -11.87
C PRO A 22 24.93 -4.35 -13.13
N PRO A 23 25.45 -5.02 -14.19
CA PRO A 23 25.59 -4.42 -15.51
C PRO A 23 24.28 -3.80 -15.99
N MET A 24 24.36 -2.71 -16.78
CA MET A 24 23.22 -1.87 -17.14
C MET A 24 22.02 -2.67 -17.69
N GLY A 25 22.24 -3.62 -18.60
CA GLY A 25 21.17 -4.44 -19.16
C GLY A 25 20.45 -5.31 -18.12
N ARG A 26 21.20 -5.97 -17.23
CA ARG A 26 20.63 -6.77 -16.13
C ARG A 26 19.96 -5.88 -15.09
N ARG A 27 20.55 -4.73 -14.78
CA ARG A 27 19.98 -3.75 -13.86
C ARG A 27 18.62 -3.26 -14.34
N LEU A 28 18.50 -2.96 -15.64
CA LEU A 28 17.23 -2.55 -16.23
C LEU A 28 16.19 -3.68 -16.20
N LEU A 29 16.59 -4.91 -16.52
CA LEU A 29 15.71 -6.08 -16.48
C LEU A 29 15.13 -6.30 -15.06
N TYR A 30 16.00 -6.28 -14.04
CA TYR A 30 15.55 -6.43 -12.66
C TYR A 30 14.72 -5.22 -12.19
N ALA A 31 15.10 -4.00 -12.59
CA ALA A 31 14.32 -2.80 -12.27
C ALA A 31 12.90 -2.87 -12.84
N MET A 32 12.73 -3.37 -14.07
CA MET A 32 11.40 -3.56 -14.67
C MET A 32 10.51 -4.51 -13.86
N GLN A 33 11.08 -5.50 -13.17
CA GLN A 33 10.30 -6.40 -12.31
C GLN A 33 9.65 -5.65 -11.14
N PHE A 34 10.39 -4.71 -10.51
CA PHE A 34 9.84 -3.85 -9.47
C PHE A 34 8.82 -2.85 -10.01
N VAL A 35 9.06 -2.30 -11.22
CA VAL A 35 8.09 -1.41 -11.89
C VAL A 35 6.77 -2.13 -12.16
N ILE A 36 6.82 -3.38 -12.63
CA ILE A 36 5.64 -4.20 -12.92
C ILE A 36 4.80 -4.41 -11.65
N ILE A 37 5.42 -4.76 -10.52
CA ILE A 37 4.70 -4.94 -9.26
C ILE A 37 4.17 -3.61 -8.75
N PHE A 38 4.97 -2.55 -8.81
CA PHE A 38 4.54 -1.21 -8.43
C PHE A 38 3.26 -0.78 -9.17
N ILE A 39 3.22 -0.99 -10.50
CA ILE A 39 2.04 -0.67 -11.31
C ILE A 39 0.82 -1.47 -10.84
N GLY A 40 0.98 -2.76 -10.58
CA GLY A 40 -0.12 -3.60 -10.10
C GLY A 40 -0.74 -3.13 -8.79
N SER A 41 0.07 -2.60 -7.88
CA SER A 41 -0.39 -2.16 -6.55
C SER A 41 -0.84 -0.69 -6.57
N ILE A 42 -0.15 0.22 -7.27
CA ILE A 42 -0.42 1.66 -7.23
C ILE A 42 -1.76 2.05 -7.85
N VAL A 43 -2.24 1.27 -8.83
CA VAL A 43 -3.52 1.54 -9.52
C VAL A 43 -4.72 1.34 -8.60
N LEU A 44 -4.63 0.41 -7.65
CA LEU A 44 -5.78 0.00 -6.85
C LEU A 44 -6.31 1.12 -5.95
N VAL A 45 -5.43 1.88 -5.28
CA VAL A 45 -5.86 2.90 -4.31
C VAL A 45 -6.61 4.06 -4.98
N PRO A 46 -6.10 4.71 -6.06
CA PRO A 46 -6.85 5.75 -6.76
C PRO A 46 -8.15 5.25 -7.36
N MET A 47 -8.20 4.01 -7.85
CA MET A 47 -9.40 3.44 -8.44
C MET A 47 -10.46 3.09 -7.40
N LEU A 48 -10.08 2.54 -6.23
CA LEU A 48 -10.98 2.34 -5.10
C LEU A 48 -11.54 3.67 -4.59
N ALA A 49 -10.70 4.70 -4.44
CA ALA A 49 -11.15 6.02 -4.03
C ALA A 49 -12.10 6.65 -5.06
N ALA A 50 -11.83 6.45 -6.35
CA ALA A 50 -12.69 6.91 -7.43
C ALA A 50 -14.06 6.25 -7.42
N ASP A 51 -14.11 4.96 -7.15
CA ASP A 51 -15.35 4.19 -7.05
C ASP A 51 -16.23 4.69 -5.90
N GLU A 52 -15.64 4.86 -4.73
CA GLU A 52 -16.33 5.34 -3.52
C GLU A 52 -16.79 6.81 -3.61
N LEU A 53 -16.00 7.67 -4.29
CA LEU A 53 -16.26 9.11 -4.37
C LEU A 53 -16.93 9.55 -5.68
N GLY A 54 -17.15 8.65 -6.63
CA GLY A 54 -17.74 8.95 -7.93
C GLY A 54 -16.88 9.88 -8.79
N TRP A 55 -15.54 9.77 -8.71
CA TRP A 55 -14.62 10.65 -9.45
C TRP A 55 -14.60 10.34 -10.95
N GLY A 56 -14.56 11.41 -11.75
CA GLY A 56 -14.51 11.29 -13.20
C GLY A 56 -13.14 10.87 -13.75
N PRO A 57 -13.10 10.42 -15.03
CA PRO A 57 -11.88 9.87 -15.68
C PRO A 57 -10.69 10.82 -15.66
N GLU A 58 -10.91 12.10 -15.86
CA GLU A 58 -9.83 13.10 -15.91
C GLU A 58 -9.17 13.28 -14.54
N GLN A 59 -9.99 13.32 -13.48
CA GLN A 59 -9.50 13.44 -12.12
C GLN A 59 -8.69 12.21 -11.72
N VAL A 60 -9.22 11.01 -11.96
CA VAL A 60 -8.55 9.77 -11.59
C VAL A 60 -7.24 9.57 -12.36
N THR A 61 -7.23 9.89 -13.67
CA THR A 61 -6.01 9.83 -14.50
C THR A 61 -4.93 10.77 -13.96
N PHE A 62 -5.32 12.01 -13.57
CA PHE A 62 -4.39 12.96 -12.98
C PHE A 62 -3.88 12.50 -11.62
N LEU A 63 -4.74 11.93 -10.77
CA LEU A 63 -4.35 11.40 -9.45
C LEU A 63 -3.44 10.18 -9.57
N LEU A 64 -3.70 9.27 -10.53
CA LEU A 64 -2.80 8.17 -10.87
C LEU A 64 -1.43 8.68 -11.30
N GLN A 65 -1.40 9.71 -12.15
CA GLN A 65 -0.16 10.35 -12.57
C GLN A 65 0.64 10.89 -11.37
N CYS A 66 -0.03 11.60 -10.45
CA CYS A 66 0.57 12.14 -9.23
C CYS A 66 1.11 11.04 -8.32
N ALA A 67 0.34 9.96 -8.12
CA ALA A 67 0.73 8.81 -7.30
C ALA A 67 1.97 8.10 -7.85
N ILE A 68 2.00 7.83 -9.16
CA ILE A 68 3.14 7.19 -9.83
C ILE A 68 4.38 8.07 -9.74
N PHE A 69 4.23 9.37 -10.04
CA PHE A 69 5.34 10.32 -10.00
C PHE A 69 5.98 10.43 -8.61
N THR A 70 5.17 10.62 -7.57
CA THR A 70 5.66 10.78 -6.20
C THR A 70 6.19 9.48 -5.61
N GLY A 71 5.56 8.33 -5.92
CA GLY A 71 6.03 7.01 -5.52
C GLY A 71 7.39 6.66 -6.12
N GLY A 72 7.63 7.04 -7.39
CA GLY A 72 8.93 6.86 -8.04
C GLY A 72 10.04 7.67 -7.38
N ILE A 73 9.79 8.95 -7.09
CA ILE A 73 10.74 9.82 -6.37
C ILE A 73 11.01 9.26 -4.97
N ALA A 74 9.97 8.87 -4.25
CA ALA A 74 10.08 8.30 -2.92
C ALA A 74 10.95 7.03 -2.91
N THR A 75 10.69 6.10 -3.85
CA THR A 75 11.47 4.87 -4.02
C THR A 75 12.94 5.16 -4.32
N PHE A 76 13.22 6.12 -5.19
CA PHE A 76 14.60 6.52 -5.50
C PHE A 76 15.32 7.09 -4.28
N VAL A 77 14.69 8.01 -3.56
CA VAL A 77 15.27 8.64 -2.35
C VAL A 77 15.48 7.61 -1.25
N GLN A 78 14.53 6.70 -1.08
CA GLN A 78 14.59 5.64 -0.08
C GLN A 78 15.80 4.70 -0.30
N ALA A 79 16.03 4.28 -1.54
CA ALA A 79 17.13 3.39 -1.89
C ALA A 79 18.49 4.09 -1.91
N LYS A 80 18.55 5.35 -2.40
CA LYS A 80 19.79 6.13 -2.48
C LYS A 80 20.27 6.59 -1.11
N GLY A 81 19.33 7.09 -0.30
CA GLY A 81 19.61 7.79 0.95
C GLY A 81 20.24 9.16 0.71
N LEU A 82 19.53 10.22 1.07
CA LEU A 82 19.97 11.62 0.99
C LEU A 82 20.24 12.16 2.40
N GLY A 83 21.48 12.14 2.82
CA GLY A 83 21.86 12.55 4.19
C GLY A 83 21.19 11.66 5.25
N PRO A 84 20.30 12.23 6.11
CA PRO A 84 19.55 11.48 7.11
C PRO A 84 18.30 10.77 6.57
N VAL A 85 17.87 11.09 5.34
CA VAL A 85 16.64 10.62 4.71
C VAL A 85 16.92 9.37 3.88
N GLY A 86 16.09 8.33 4.03
CA GLY A 86 16.19 7.07 3.31
C GLY A 86 16.89 5.97 4.08
N ALA A 87 16.33 4.76 4.02
CA ALA A 87 16.87 3.57 4.70
C ALA A 87 18.13 3.03 4.02
N ARG A 88 18.38 3.36 2.75
CA ARG A 88 19.42 2.76 1.89
C ARG A 88 19.25 1.26 1.67
N LEU A 89 18.02 0.81 1.78
CA LEU A 89 17.58 -0.55 1.49
C LEU A 89 16.72 -0.54 0.22
N PRO A 90 16.60 -1.65 -0.49
CA PRO A 90 15.79 -1.74 -1.70
C PRO A 90 14.29 -1.86 -1.35
N ILE A 91 13.73 -0.78 -0.82
CA ILE A 91 12.32 -0.66 -0.42
C ILE A 91 11.56 0.13 -1.49
N LEU A 92 10.47 -0.44 -1.97
CA LEU A 92 9.54 0.18 -2.91
C LEU A 92 8.51 1.00 -2.13
N LEU A 93 8.24 2.24 -2.56
CA LEU A 93 7.26 3.12 -1.92
C LEU A 93 6.14 3.49 -2.89
N GLY A 94 4.91 3.44 -2.40
CA GLY A 94 3.72 3.85 -3.14
C GLY A 94 2.57 4.16 -2.21
N THR A 95 1.37 4.37 -2.74
CA THR A 95 0.21 4.81 -1.96
C THR A 95 -0.33 3.72 -1.05
N THR A 96 -0.69 4.07 0.18
CA THR A 96 -1.22 3.15 1.18
C THR A 96 -2.72 2.92 1.07
N PHE A 97 -3.16 1.67 1.29
CA PHE A 97 -4.58 1.32 1.42
C PHE A 97 -5.23 1.84 2.72
N VAL A 98 -4.42 2.08 3.76
CA VAL A 98 -4.88 2.55 5.08
C VAL A 98 -5.62 3.88 4.98
N VAL A 99 -5.32 4.67 3.96
CA VAL A 99 -5.86 6.01 3.76
C VAL A 99 -7.25 6.04 3.10
N ILE A 100 -7.73 4.94 2.51
CA ILE A 100 -8.99 4.94 1.73
C ILE A 100 -10.17 5.40 2.59
N THR A 101 -10.39 4.77 3.74
CA THR A 101 -11.48 5.15 4.65
C THR A 101 -11.41 6.61 5.10
N PRO A 102 -10.28 7.15 5.62
CA PRO A 102 -10.19 8.57 5.98
C PRO A 102 -10.25 9.50 4.76
N LEU A 103 -9.74 9.09 3.60
CA LEU A 103 -9.86 9.87 2.36
C LEU A 103 -11.32 10.08 1.99
N VAL A 104 -12.12 9.01 1.95
CA VAL A 104 -13.56 9.08 1.65
C VAL A 104 -14.27 9.92 2.70
N ALA A 105 -14.06 9.64 4.00
CA ALA A 105 -14.75 10.35 5.09
C ALA A 105 -14.43 11.86 5.11
N ILE A 106 -13.16 12.24 4.96
CA ILE A 106 -12.73 13.64 4.96
C ILE A 106 -13.22 14.36 3.70
N THR A 107 -13.08 13.72 2.54
CA THR A 107 -13.48 14.32 1.26
C THR A 107 -14.99 14.58 1.20
N THR A 108 -15.78 13.66 1.70
CA THR A 108 -17.25 13.79 1.70
C THR A 108 -17.73 14.93 2.61
N GLU A 109 -17.07 15.14 3.77
CA GLU A 109 -17.55 16.13 4.75
C GLU A 109 -16.84 17.48 4.65
N TYR A 110 -15.53 17.51 4.34
CA TYR A 110 -14.73 18.74 4.33
C TYR A 110 -14.23 19.16 2.95
N GLY A 111 -14.35 18.28 1.94
CA GLY A 111 -13.77 18.50 0.62
C GLY A 111 -12.40 17.86 0.44
N TYR A 112 -12.01 17.67 -0.83
CA TYR A 112 -10.73 17.05 -1.19
C TYR A 112 -9.52 17.92 -0.84
N ASP A 113 -9.67 19.24 -0.90
CA ASP A 113 -8.68 20.23 -0.46
C ASP A 113 -8.33 20.10 1.02
N ALA A 114 -9.33 19.80 1.87
CA ALA A 114 -9.13 19.53 3.30
C ALA A 114 -8.39 18.21 3.54
N PHE A 115 -8.68 17.18 2.73
CA PHE A 115 -7.91 15.93 2.78
C PHE A 115 -6.43 16.19 2.44
N LEU A 116 -6.14 16.95 1.38
CA LEU A 116 -4.76 17.30 0.99
C LEU A 116 -4.05 18.12 2.08
N GLY A 117 -4.78 19.08 2.68
CA GLY A 117 -4.26 19.84 3.82
C GLY A 117 -3.92 18.95 5.01
N ALA A 118 -4.77 17.97 5.30
CA ALA A 118 -4.53 17.00 6.37
C ALA A 118 -3.35 16.07 6.06
N VAL A 119 -3.18 15.63 4.80
CA VAL A 119 -2.02 14.85 4.36
C VAL A 119 -0.73 15.64 4.58
N ILE A 120 -0.69 16.90 4.16
CA ILE A 120 0.51 17.75 4.29
C ILE A 120 0.80 18.05 5.76
N ALA A 121 -0.18 18.59 6.49
CA ALA A 121 0.02 18.99 7.89
C ALA A 121 0.29 17.80 8.81
N GLY A 122 -0.47 16.70 8.66
CA GLY A 122 -0.23 15.45 9.37
C GLY A 122 1.14 14.86 9.03
N GLY A 123 1.53 14.93 7.74
CA GLY A 123 2.85 14.52 7.26
C GLY A 123 4.00 15.32 7.89
N VAL A 124 3.84 16.63 8.07
CA VAL A 124 4.81 17.47 8.81
C VAL A 124 4.92 17.02 10.28
N VAL A 125 3.80 16.74 10.94
CA VAL A 125 3.81 16.17 12.30
C VAL A 125 4.53 14.83 12.30
N TYR A 126 4.31 13.98 11.30
CA TYR A 126 4.99 12.70 11.16
C TYR A 126 6.51 12.84 10.96
N VAL A 127 6.95 13.84 10.16
CA VAL A 127 8.39 14.19 10.04
C VAL A 127 8.98 14.56 11.41
N LEU A 128 8.29 15.37 12.19
CA LEU A 128 8.74 15.76 13.53
C LEU A 128 8.79 14.55 14.47
N LEU A 129 7.81 13.66 14.42
CA LEU A 129 7.80 12.41 15.18
C LEU A 129 8.93 11.47 14.75
N ALA A 130 9.21 11.34 13.45
CA ALA A 130 10.33 10.55 12.94
C ALA A 130 11.68 11.11 13.40
N TRP A 131 11.79 12.44 13.47
CA TRP A 131 13.03 13.10 13.84
C TRP A 131 13.30 13.08 15.36
N PHE A 132 12.31 13.45 16.17
CA PHE A 132 12.44 13.61 17.61
C PHE A 132 11.85 12.46 18.43
N GLY A 133 10.78 11.84 17.94
CA GLY A 133 9.97 10.85 18.65
C GLY A 133 10.20 9.40 18.25
N PHE A 134 11.23 9.07 17.48
CA PHE A 134 11.47 7.72 16.95
C PHE A 134 11.45 6.62 18.02
N ARG A 135 12.01 6.89 19.23
CA ARG A 135 11.99 5.93 20.36
C ARG A 135 10.59 5.66 20.87
N PHE A 136 9.72 6.66 20.82
CA PHE A 136 8.32 6.55 21.22
C PHE A 136 7.53 5.72 20.19
N LEU A 137 7.68 5.99 18.90
CA LEU A 137 7.04 5.22 17.83
C LEU A 137 7.33 3.72 17.97
N ARG A 138 8.60 3.35 18.16
CA ARG A 138 8.99 1.95 18.33
C ARG A 138 8.37 1.26 19.56
N LYS A 139 8.00 2.03 20.61
CA LYS A 139 7.46 1.50 21.86
C LYS A 139 5.95 1.27 21.83
N LEU A 140 5.24 1.99 20.97
CA LEU A 140 3.78 1.93 20.85
C LEU A 140 3.28 0.61 20.26
N PHE A 141 4.07 -0.02 19.39
CA PHE A 141 3.61 -1.10 18.55
C PHE A 141 4.36 -2.41 18.80
N SER A 142 3.62 -3.38 19.31
CA SER A 142 4.05 -4.79 19.38
C SER A 142 3.69 -5.52 18.08
N SER A 143 4.35 -6.64 17.78
CA SER A 143 3.98 -7.49 16.63
C SER A 143 2.52 -7.90 16.66
N THR A 144 1.93 -8.08 17.85
CA THR A 144 0.50 -8.36 18.03
C THR A 144 -0.37 -7.25 17.45
N VAL A 145 -0.09 -5.97 17.79
CA VAL A 145 -0.85 -4.83 17.28
C VAL A 145 -0.62 -4.66 15.78
N SER A 146 0.62 -4.79 15.30
CA SER A 146 0.96 -4.65 13.89
C SER A 146 0.24 -5.70 13.03
N GLY A 147 0.27 -6.98 13.42
CA GLY A 147 -0.43 -8.03 12.70
C GLY A 147 -1.95 -7.84 12.72
N THR A 148 -2.52 -7.40 13.86
CA THR A 148 -3.95 -7.08 13.97
C THR A 148 -4.36 -5.96 13.02
N LEU A 149 -3.50 -4.96 12.84
CA LEU A 149 -3.74 -3.88 11.87
C LEU A 149 -3.79 -4.38 10.43
N VAL A 150 -2.85 -5.23 10.03
CA VAL A 150 -2.83 -5.81 8.68
C VAL A 150 -4.10 -6.65 8.42
N ILE A 151 -4.54 -7.43 9.42
CA ILE A 151 -5.83 -8.14 9.35
C ILE A 151 -6.99 -7.16 9.16
N SER A 152 -7.02 -6.06 9.93
CA SER A 152 -8.07 -5.05 9.83
C SER A 152 -8.11 -4.38 8.46
N ILE A 153 -6.94 -4.06 7.87
CA ILE A 153 -6.84 -3.49 6.52
C ILE A 153 -7.50 -4.44 5.51
N ALA A 154 -7.13 -5.72 5.52
CA ALA A 154 -7.67 -6.71 4.61
C ALA A 154 -9.19 -6.85 4.74
N LEU A 155 -9.71 -6.94 5.97
CA LEU A 155 -11.14 -7.11 6.21
C LEU A 155 -11.96 -5.84 5.88
N THR A 156 -11.39 -4.65 6.07
CA THR A 156 -12.05 -3.38 5.74
C THR A 156 -12.14 -3.15 4.23
N LEU A 157 -11.15 -3.61 3.46
CA LEU A 157 -11.12 -3.45 2.01
C LEU A 157 -11.95 -4.51 1.26
N ALA A 158 -12.13 -5.69 1.83
CA ALA A 158 -12.78 -6.80 1.14
C ALA A 158 -14.18 -6.48 0.57
N PRO A 159 -15.08 -5.75 1.27
CA PRO A 159 -16.38 -5.35 0.71
C PRO A 159 -16.26 -4.44 -0.52
N SER A 160 -15.43 -3.40 -0.49
CA SER A 160 -15.21 -2.52 -1.64
C SER A 160 -14.62 -3.27 -2.83
N CYS A 161 -13.70 -4.23 -2.59
CA CYS A 161 -13.19 -5.10 -3.65
C CYS A 161 -14.31 -5.97 -4.24
N ALA A 162 -15.21 -6.51 -3.42
CA ALA A 162 -16.35 -7.31 -3.87
C ALA A 162 -17.36 -6.48 -4.67
N ASP A 163 -17.60 -5.23 -4.27
CA ASP A 163 -18.43 -4.29 -5.00
C ASP A 163 -17.87 -3.98 -6.39
N MET A 164 -16.55 -3.73 -6.48
CA MET A 164 -15.87 -3.58 -7.77
C MET A 164 -15.97 -4.85 -8.64
N MET A 165 -15.96 -6.06 -8.06
CA MET A 165 -16.18 -7.30 -8.82
C MET A 165 -17.56 -7.35 -9.47
N ALA A 166 -18.58 -6.81 -8.80
CA ALA A 166 -19.95 -6.71 -9.33
C ALA A 166 -20.08 -5.60 -10.40
N GLY A 167 -19.06 -4.75 -10.55
CA GLY A 167 -19.04 -3.68 -11.53
C GLY A 167 -18.67 -2.31 -10.98
N GLY A 168 -18.87 -2.06 -9.67
CA GLY A 168 -18.59 -0.77 -9.06
C GLY A 168 -19.30 0.39 -9.77
N SER A 169 -18.72 1.57 -9.74
CA SER A 169 -19.21 2.76 -10.46
C SER A 169 -19.01 2.68 -11.97
N ASN A 170 -18.09 1.83 -12.45
CA ASN A 170 -17.74 1.63 -13.87
C ASN A 170 -18.06 0.20 -14.34
N SER A 171 -19.34 -0.19 -14.24
CA SER A 171 -19.81 -1.51 -14.69
C SER A 171 -19.63 -1.68 -16.20
N VAL A 172 -19.16 -2.86 -16.60
CA VAL A 172 -18.94 -3.25 -17.99
C VAL A 172 -20.16 -4.00 -18.49
N GLY A 173 -20.73 -3.60 -19.59
CA GLY A 173 -21.82 -4.27 -20.32
C GLY A 173 -22.90 -4.93 -19.45
N GLY A 174 -24.15 -4.53 -19.52
CA GLY A 174 -25.22 -5.10 -18.73
C GLY A 174 -25.45 -4.49 -17.35
N GLY A 175 -24.69 -3.46 -16.95
CA GLY A 175 -24.85 -2.75 -15.69
C GLY A 175 -24.27 -3.46 -14.48
N TYR A 176 -24.50 -2.89 -13.28
CA TYR A 176 -24.09 -3.48 -12.01
C TYR A 176 -24.62 -4.91 -11.85
N ASN A 177 -23.80 -5.82 -11.36
CA ASN A 177 -24.10 -7.25 -11.24
C ASN A 177 -24.24 -8.01 -12.57
N GLY A 178 -23.87 -7.40 -13.70
CA GLY A 178 -23.87 -8.09 -15.00
C GLY A 178 -22.95 -9.31 -15.02
N TRP A 179 -23.33 -10.37 -15.73
CA TRP A 179 -22.53 -11.60 -15.80
C TRP A 179 -21.12 -11.38 -16.38
N GLN A 180 -20.95 -10.37 -17.25
CA GLN A 180 -19.65 -10.00 -17.81
C GLN A 180 -18.68 -9.51 -16.72
N ASN A 181 -19.18 -8.75 -15.75
CA ASN A 181 -18.40 -8.28 -14.62
C ASN A 181 -17.85 -9.46 -13.81
N TRP A 182 -18.72 -10.42 -13.48
CA TRP A 182 -18.32 -11.61 -12.73
C TRP A 182 -17.32 -12.48 -13.48
N VAL A 183 -17.47 -12.66 -14.80
CA VAL A 183 -16.51 -13.41 -15.61
C VAL A 183 -15.14 -12.75 -15.58
N LEU A 184 -15.05 -11.43 -15.79
CA LEU A 184 -13.79 -10.70 -15.72
C LEU A 184 -13.15 -10.79 -14.33
N ALA A 185 -13.93 -10.57 -13.28
CA ALA A 185 -13.44 -10.59 -11.90
C ALA A 185 -12.94 -11.98 -11.47
N VAL A 186 -13.73 -13.04 -11.71
CA VAL A 186 -13.39 -14.40 -11.29
C VAL A 186 -12.20 -14.95 -12.08
N ILE A 187 -12.10 -14.66 -13.39
CA ILE A 187 -10.94 -15.08 -14.19
C ILE A 187 -9.69 -14.35 -13.71
N THR A 188 -9.77 -13.03 -13.48
CA THR A 188 -8.63 -12.26 -12.97
C THR A 188 -8.16 -12.80 -11.62
N MET A 189 -9.08 -12.97 -10.66
CA MET A 189 -8.76 -13.54 -9.35
C MET A 189 -8.19 -14.96 -9.46
N GLY A 190 -8.76 -15.80 -10.34
CA GLY A 190 -8.29 -17.17 -10.60
C GLY A 190 -6.87 -17.21 -11.13
N ILE A 191 -6.51 -16.32 -12.07
CA ILE A 191 -5.15 -16.21 -12.60
C ILE A 191 -4.16 -15.73 -11.53
N CYS A 192 -4.55 -14.74 -10.70
CA CYS A 192 -3.75 -14.31 -9.56
C CYS A 192 -3.49 -15.49 -8.62
N LEU A 193 -4.53 -16.24 -8.25
CA LEU A 193 -4.45 -17.40 -7.35
C LEU A 193 -3.56 -18.50 -7.93
N VAL A 194 -3.78 -18.90 -9.19
CA VAL A 194 -2.99 -19.93 -9.87
C VAL A 194 -1.53 -19.51 -9.98
N GLY A 195 -1.28 -18.25 -10.39
CA GLY A 195 0.08 -17.70 -10.48
C GLY A 195 0.79 -17.68 -9.12
N HIS A 196 0.08 -17.37 -8.05
CA HIS A 196 0.64 -17.34 -6.69
C HIS A 196 0.88 -18.75 -6.13
N CYS A 197 -0.05 -19.68 -6.31
CA CYS A 197 0.03 -21.04 -5.73
C CYS A 197 0.96 -21.95 -6.51
N PHE A 198 0.88 -21.93 -7.85
CA PHE A 198 1.60 -22.86 -8.72
C PHE A 198 2.81 -22.20 -9.42
N GLY A 199 2.88 -20.87 -9.43
CA GLY A 199 4.01 -20.12 -9.99
C GLY A 199 5.30 -20.36 -9.20
N LYS A 200 6.44 -20.28 -9.89
CA LYS A 200 7.78 -20.37 -9.28
C LYS A 200 8.55 -19.06 -9.52
N GLY A 201 9.36 -18.66 -8.53
CA GLY A 201 10.22 -17.49 -8.63
C GLY A 201 9.43 -16.22 -8.98
N PHE A 202 9.81 -15.56 -10.07
CA PHE A 202 9.20 -14.31 -10.53
C PHE A 202 7.68 -14.41 -10.79
N LEU A 203 7.20 -15.50 -11.38
CA LEU A 203 5.77 -15.66 -11.68
C LEU A 203 4.91 -15.66 -10.41
N LYS A 204 5.41 -16.23 -9.32
CA LYS A 204 4.71 -16.23 -8.03
C LYS A 204 4.57 -14.81 -7.48
N THR A 205 5.64 -14.04 -7.48
CA THR A 205 5.67 -12.67 -6.89
C THR A 205 4.96 -11.63 -7.76
N THR A 206 4.85 -11.85 -9.08
CA THR A 206 4.16 -10.96 -10.01
C THR A 206 2.76 -11.47 -10.41
N SER A 207 2.21 -12.43 -9.68
CA SER A 207 0.91 -13.05 -9.99
C SER A 207 -0.22 -12.02 -10.08
N LEU A 208 -0.22 -10.98 -9.22
CA LEU A 208 -1.16 -9.87 -9.27
C LEU A 208 -1.14 -9.16 -10.64
N PHE A 209 0.05 -8.82 -11.14
CA PHE A 209 0.20 -8.16 -12.44
C PHE A 209 -0.28 -9.06 -13.59
N PHE A 210 0.06 -10.35 -13.59
CA PHE A 210 -0.41 -11.28 -14.61
C PHE A 210 -1.93 -11.46 -14.59
N GLY A 211 -2.54 -11.46 -13.41
CA GLY A 211 -3.99 -11.45 -13.27
C GLY A 211 -4.60 -10.20 -13.90
N LEU A 212 -4.11 -9.01 -13.51
CA LEU A 212 -4.55 -7.73 -14.07
C LEU A 212 -4.37 -7.67 -15.59
N ALA A 213 -3.20 -8.06 -16.10
CA ALA A 213 -2.92 -8.07 -17.53
C ALA A 213 -3.86 -9.02 -18.30
N THR A 214 -4.09 -10.23 -17.77
CA THR A 214 -4.99 -11.19 -18.42
C THR A 214 -6.44 -10.72 -18.38
N GLY A 215 -6.90 -10.18 -17.22
CA GLY A 215 -8.23 -9.58 -17.09
C GLY A 215 -8.42 -8.41 -18.06
N TYR A 216 -7.40 -7.57 -18.21
CA TYR A 216 -7.42 -6.46 -19.16
C TYR A 216 -7.47 -6.93 -20.62
N ILE A 217 -6.66 -7.93 -21.00
CA ILE A 217 -6.71 -8.54 -22.34
C ILE A 217 -8.08 -9.15 -22.62
N LEU A 218 -8.66 -9.83 -21.63
CA LEU A 218 -10.02 -10.39 -21.78
C LEU A 218 -11.06 -9.30 -21.99
N ALA A 219 -10.98 -8.20 -21.23
CA ALA A 219 -11.84 -7.04 -21.40
C ALA A 219 -11.68 -6.38 -22.79
N LEU A 220 -10.43 -6.35 -23.33
CA LEU A 220 -10.15 -5.92 -24.71
C LEU A 220 -10.87 -6.81 -25.73
N VAL A 221 -10.76 -8.13 -25.58
CA VAL A 221 -11.41 -9.11 -26.49
C VAL A 221 -12.93 -8.98 -26.42
N MET A 222 -13.48 -8.66 -25.25
CA MET A 222 -14.91 -8.39 -25.07
C MET A 222 -15.35 -7.03 -25.64
N GLY A 223 -14.44 -6.17 -26.07
CA GLY A 223 -14.74 -4.87 -26.68
C GLY A 223 -15.32 -3.84 -25.70
N VAL A 224 -15.00 -3.96 -24.41
CA VAL A 224 -15.62 -3.16 -23.35
C VAL A 224 -14.73 -2.02 -22.86
N ILE A 225 -13.55 -1.82 -23.44
CA ILE A 225 -12.59 -0.80 -23.02
C ILE A 225 -12.73 0.46 -23.87
N PRO A 226 -13.06 1.62 -23.30
CA PRO A 226 -13.07 2.89 -24.01
C PRO A 226 -11.63 3.44 -24.12
N PHE A 227 -11.15 3.69 -25.34
CA PHE A 227 -9.81 4.26 -25.57
C PHE A 227 -9.82 5.78 -25.78
N ASP A 228 -10.98 6.42 -25.88
CA ASP A 228 -11.14 7.83 -26.20
C ASP A 228 -10.27 8.72 -25.30
N LYS A 229 -10.28 8.44 -23.98
CA LYS A 229 -9.48 9.19 -22.99
C LYS A 229 -7.98 8.98 -23.11
N VAL A 230 -7.54 7.84 -23.64
CA VAL A 230 -6.11 7.59 -23.90
C VAL A 230 -5.63 8.40 -25.11
N GLU A 231 -6.48 8.57 -26.11
CA GLU A 231 -6.15 9.35 -27.31
C GLU A 231 -6.03 10.84 -26.96
N GLU A 232 -6.94 11.37 -26.14
CA GLU A 232 -6.98 12.77 -25.69
C GLU A 232 -5.81 13.13 -24.75
N ALA A 233 -5.25 12.17 -24.01
CA ALA A 233 -4.21 12.40 -23.03
C ALA A 233 -2.90 12.88 -23.67
N ALA A 234 -2.21 13.82 -23.02
CA ALA A 234 -0.90 14.30 -23.46
C ALA A 234 0.19 13.21 -23.34
N TRP A 235 1.20 13.29 -24.19
CA TRP A 235 2.36 12.39 -24.10
C TRP A 235 3.26 12.69 -22.90
N ILE A 236 3.49 13.97 -22.60
CA ILE A 236 4.35 14.39 -21.49
C ILE A 236 3.68 15.57 -20.80
N SER A 237 3.51 15.46 -19.49
CA SER A 237 3.17 16.59 -18.63
C SER A 237 3.74 16.40 -17.23
N LEU A 238 4.10 17.49 -16.58
CA LEU A 238 4.47 17.49 -15.17
C LEU A 238 3.19 17.60 -14.33
N PRO A 239 2.98 16.74 -13.31
CA PRO A 239 1.88 16.92 -12.37
C PRO A 239 1.92 18.32 -11.75
N ARG A 240 0.77 19.01 -11.72
CA ARG A 240 0.69 20.38 -11.17
C ARG A 240 0.57 20.28 -9.65
N PRO A 241 1.49 20.90 -8.88
CA PRO A 241 1.32 20.99 -7.43
C PRO A 241 0.06 21.79 -7.08
N PHE A 242 -0.62 21.42 -5.98
CA PHE A 242 -1.78 22.13 -5.43
C PHE A 242 -2.94 22.35 -6.43
N ALA A 243 -3.13 21.45 -7.40
CA ALA A 243 -4.14 21.60 -8.45
C ALA A 243 -5.58 21.64 -7.90
N TYR A 244 -5.84 20.97 -6.78
CA TYR A 244 -7.14 20.95 -6.11
C TYR A 244 -7.23 21.91 -4.92
N GLY A 245 -6.23 22.77 -4.71
CA GLY A 245 -6.16 23.61 -3.53
C GLY A 245 -5.77 22.86 -2.26
N VAL A 246 -5.67 23.58 -1.16
CA VAL A 246 -5.34 23.03 0.17
C VAL A 246 -6.05 23.86 1.21
N SER A 247 -6.82 23.23 2.09
CA SER A 247 -7.40 23.85 3.27
C SER A 247 -7.00 23.06 4.53
N PHE A 248 -6.87 23.77 5.65
CA PHE A 248 -6.40 23.16 6.89
C PHE A 248 -7.50 23.14 7.95
N HIS A 249 -7.94 21.93 8.30
CA HIS A 249 -8.93 21.67 9.33
C HIS A 249 -8.33 20.77 10.40
N LEU A 250 -8.52 21.14 11.67
CA LEU A 250 -7.89 20.42 12.80
C LEU A 250 -8.32 18.94 12.86
N GLN A 251 -9.60 18.65 12.64
CA GLN A 251 -10.13 17.28 12.73
C GLN A 251 -9.53 16.36 11.65
N PRO A 252 -9.55 16.70 10.36
CA PRO A 252 -8.83 15.97 9.32
C PRO A 252 -7.34 15.75 9.62
N ILE A 253 -6.65 16.79 10.14
CA ILE A 253 -5.22 16.69 10.48
C ILE A 253 -5.00 15.66 11.59
N LEU A 254 -5.81 15.66 12.65
CA LEU A 254 -5.71 14.68 13.73
C LEU A 254 -5.96 13.24 13.24
N ILE A 255 -6.93 13.05 12.35
CA ILE A 255 -7.18 11.76 11.72
C ILE A 255 -5.92 11.30 10.98
N MET A 256 -5.33 12.17 10.15
CA MET A 256 -4.14 11.82 9.38
C MET A 256 -2.92 11.56 10.25
N VAL A 257 -2.75 12.25 11.38
CA VAL A 257 -1.69 11.95 12.34
C VAL A 257 -1.82 10.52 12.87
N VAL A 258 -3.02 10.06 13.19
CA VAL A 258 -3.26 8.67 13.62
C VAL A 258 -2.92 7.68 12.50
N ILE A 259 -3.33 7.98 11.26
CA ILE A 259 -2.98 7.17 10.08
C ILE A 259 -1.46 7.06 9.93
N TYR A 260 -0.72 8.16 10.06
CA TYR A 260 0.75 8.13 9.99
C TYR A 260 1.41 7.32 11.11
N LEU A 261 0.80 7.23 12.28
CA LEU A 261 1.28 6.31 13.31
C LEU A 261 1.10 4.85 12.88
N VAL A 262 -0.01 4.53 12.22
CA VAL A 262 -0.26 3.18 11.68
C VAL A 262 0.75 2.85 10.57
N THR A 263 0.95 3.75 9.60
CA THR A 263 1.90 3.55 8.51
C THR A 263 3.35 3.42 8.97
N ALA A 264 3.73 4.13 10.06
CA ALA A 264 5.05 3.98 10.67
C ALA A 264 5.34 2.55 11.14
N VAL A 265 4.31 1.85 11.63
CA VAL A 265 4.44 0.45 12.08
C VAL A 265 4.63 -0.49 10.90
N GLU A 266 3.80 -0.33 9.88
CA GLU A 266 3.88 -1.09 8.64
C GLU A 266 5.26 -0.92 8.02
N PHE A 267 5.76 0.32 7.94
CA PHE A 267 7.11 0.63 7.49
C PHE A 267 8.22 -0.07 8.28
N ILE A 268 8.12 -0.13 9.62
CA ILE A 268 9.08 -0.84 10.49
C ILE A 268 9.07 -2.34 10.17
N GLY A 269 7.90 -2.91 9.95
CA GLY A 269 7.73 -4.31 9.55
C GLY A 269 8.42 -4.61 8.22
N ASP A 270 8.13 -3.84 7.19
CA ASP A 270 8.68 -4.01 5.84
C ASP A 270 10.19 -3.79 5.80
N THR A 271 10.69 -2.77 6.52
CA THR A 271 12.13 -2.52 6.64
C THR A 271 12.84 -3.69 7.32
N THR A 272 12.20 -4.28 8.34
CA THR A 272 12.73 -5.45 9.05
C THR A 272 12.77 -6.67 8.12
N ALA A 273 11.69 -6.93 7.40
CA ALA A 273 11.62 -8.02 6.43
C ALA A 273 12.66 -7.83 5.30
N THR A 274 12.80 -6.61 4.79
CA THR A 274 13.80 -6.28 3.75
C THR A 274 15.23 -6.53 4.25
N ALA A 275 15.59 -6.03 5.45
CA ALA A 275 16.93 -6.22 6.01
C ALA A 275 17.26 -7.70 6.26
N MET A 276 16.24 -8.47 6.74
CA MET A 276 16.38 -9.92 6.94
C MET A 276 16.59 -10.67 5.63
N VAL A 277 15.91 -10.30 4.56
CA VAL A 277 16.05 -10.97 3.25
C VAL A 277 17.36 -10.55 2.56
N CYS A 278 17.79 -9.29 2.70
CA CYS A 278 19.01 -8.77 2.06
C CYS A 278 20.28 -9.19 2.77
N GLU A 279 20.32 -9.16 4.11
CA GLU A 279 21.56 -9.27 4.87
C GLU A 279 21.47 -10.20 6.10
N ASP A 280 20.36 -10.89 6.28
CA ASP A 280 20.07 -11.81 7.42
C ASP A 280 20.30 -11.15 8.79
N ARG A 281 19.93 -9.87 8.92
CA ARG A 281 20.07 -9.07 10.13
C ARG A 281 18.85 -8.19 10.39
N LEU A 282 18.73 -7.73 11.62
CA LEU A 282 17.75 -6.68 11.94
C LEU A 282 18.24 -5.32 11.38
N PRO A 283 17.31 -4.43 11.01
CA PRO A 283 17.64 -3.10 10.55
C PRO A 283 18.29 -2.27 11.68
N THR A 284 19.26 -1.46 11.31
CA THR A 284 19.89 -0.50 12.21
C THR A 284 18.94 0.64 12.56
N GLN A 285 19.20 1.34 13.67
CA GLN A 285 18.42 2.53 14.05
C GLN A 285 18.48 3.63 12.97
N ARG A 286 19.59 3.74 12.24
CA ARG A 286 19.74 4.68 11.13
C ARG A 286 18.82 4.33 9.97
N GLU A 287 18.76 3.07 9.59
CA GLU A 287 17.90 2.59 8.50
C GLU A 287 16.42 2.81 8.82
N LEU A 288 16.00 2.44 10.02
CA LEU A 288 14.62 2.66 10.46
C LEU A 288 14.28 4.15 10.52
N ARG A 289 15.11 4.97 11.20
CA ARG A 289 14.85 6.40 11.33
C ARG A 289 14.89 7.11 9.99
N GLY A 290 15.91 6.84 9.18
CA GLY A 290 16.06 7.43 7.85
C GLY A 290 14.95 7.00 6.91
N GLY A 291 14.53 5.76 7.00
CA GLY A 291 13.42 5.23 6.22
C GLY A 291 12.08 5.85 6.57
N ILE A 292 11.71 5.92 7.86
CA ILE A 292 10.48 6.59 8.32
C ILE A 292 10.51 8.08 7.94
N LEU A 293 11.66 8.73 8.02
CA LEU A 293 11.80 10.12 7.62
C LEU A 293 11.57 10.30 6.11
N CYS A 294 12.02 9.37 5.29
CA CYS A 294 11.74 9.36 3.86
C CYS A 294 10.25 9.12 3.59
N ASP A 295 9.64 8.17 4.28
CA ASP A 295 8.20 7.88 4.23
C ASP A 295 7.36 9.13 4.55
N ALA A 296 7.68 9.81 5.65
CA ALA A 296 7.02 11.04 6.06
C ALA A 296 7.18 12.19 5.04
N LEU A 297 8.41 12.44 4.56
CA LEU A 297 8.67 13.49 3.58
C LEU A 297 8.04 13.18 2.22
N SER A 298 8.05 11.93 1.79
CA SER A 298 7.40 11.52 0.54
C SER A 298 5.88 11.63 0.62
N SER A 299 5.31 11.42 1.80
CA SER A 299 3.87 11.62 2.04
C SER A 299 3.49 13.11 1.97
N VAL A 300 4.31 14.00 2.55
CA VAL A 300 4.13 15.46 2.36
C VAL A 300 4.23 15.83 0.88
N LEU A 301 5.23 15.29 0.17
CA LEU A 301 5.40 15.51 -1.26
C LEU A 301 4.18 15.02 -2.04
N SER A 302 3.63 13.85 -1.70
CA SER A 302 2.43 13.33 -2.33
C SER A 302 1.21 14.23 -2.12
N GLY A 303 1.02 14.78 -0.91
CA GLY A 303 -0.02 15.77 -0.63
C GLY A 303 0.15 17.05 -1.46
N VAL A 304 1.38 17.56 -1.61
CA VAL A 304 1.69 18.70 -2.49
C VAL A 304 1.34 18.37 -3.95
N PHE A 305 1.58 17.14 -4.40
CA PHE A 305 1.20 16.64 -5.72
C PHE A 305 -0.18 16.01 -5.75
N ASN A 306 -1.07 16.48 -4.88
CA ASN A 306 -2.52 16.20 -4.88
C ASN A 306 -2.92 14.75 -4.63
N PHE A 307 -2.13 13.94 -3.95
CA PHE A 307 -2.56 12.58 -3.67
C PHE A 307 -2.27 12.13 -2.24
N ALA A 308 -2.65 10.89 -1.96
CA ALA A 308 -2.59 10.23 -0.67
C ALA A 308 -1.15 9.93 -0.22
N PRO A 309 -0.90 9.69 1.08
CA PRO A 309 0.41 9.34 1.60
C PRO A 309 1.05 8.14 0.91
N ASN A 310 2.38 8.16 0.82
CA ASN A 310 3.17 7.02 0.42
C ASN A 310 3.52 6.13 1.63
N ILE A 311 3.72 4.84 1.37
CA ILE A 311 4.21 3.85 2.33
C ILE A 311 5.07 2.80 1.60
N SER A 312 5.82 2.00 2.36
CA SER A 312 6.55 0.85 1.81
C SER A 312 5.61 -0.25 1.32
N TYR A 313 5.98 -0.90 0.23
CA TYR A 313 5.29 -2.07 -0.31
C TYR A 313 6.03 -3.36 0.06
N SER A 314 5.37 -4.23 0.82
CA SER A 314 5.89 -5.56 1.21
C SER A 314 6.19 -6.46 0.01
N ASP A 315 5.50 -6.25 -1.12
CA ASP A 315 5.70 -7.00 -2.36
C ASP A 315 7.14 -6.93 -2.87
N GLY A 316 7.84 -5.83 -2.61
CA GLY A 316 9.26 -5.66 -2.93
C GLY A 316 10.16 -6.71 -2.25
N VAL A 317 9.83 -7.11 -1.02
CA VAL A 317 10.55 -8.15 -0.28
C VAL A 317 10.43 -9.50 -0.98
N GLY A 318 9.24 -9.81 -1.50
CA GLY A 318 8.98 -11.03 -2.27
C GLY A 318 9.83 -11.13 -3.54
N ILE A 319 10.03 -10.00 -4.26
CA ILE A 319 10.91 -9.98 -5.44
C ILE A 319 12.35 -10.28 -5.04
N ILE A 320 12.87 -9.62 -4.01
CA ILE A 320 14.24 -9.84 -3.53
C ILE A 320 14.42 -11.31 -3.15
N GLY A 321 13.49 -11.88 -2.42
CA GLY A 321 13.51 -13.29 -2.01
C GLY A 321 13.51 -14.27 -3.19
N SER A 322 12.73 -13.98 -4.24
CA SER A 322 12.58 -14.84 -5.41
C SER A 322 13.72 -14.69 -6.42
N THR A 323 14.17 -13.46 -6.67
CA THR A 323 15.24 -13.16 -7.64
C THR A 323 16.62 -13.25 -7.03
N ARG A 324 16.71 -13.17 -5.70
CA ARG A 324 17.96 -13.06 -4.93
C ARG A 324 18.80 -11.84 -5.31
N VAL A 325 18.14 -10.77 -5.75
CA VAL A 325 18.77 -9.49 -6.12
C VAL A 325 18.41 -8.45 -5.06
N ALA A 326 19.37 -8.16 -4.18
CA ALA A 326 19.22 -7.18 -3.09
C ALA A 326 19.79 -5.80 -3.44
N SER A 327 20.25 -5.59 -4.67
CA SER A 327 20.96 -4.37 -5.08
C SER A 327 20.08 -3.11 -4.98
N ARG A 328 20.51 -2.15 -4.14
CA ARG A 328 19.83 -0.85 -4.05
C ARG A 328 19.91 -0.02 -5.33
N THR A 329 20.93 -0.26 -6.18
CA THR A 329 21.05 0.45 -7.47
C THR A 329 19.97 -0.02 -8.46
N VAL A 330 19.50 -1.26 -8.36
CA VAL A 330 18.33 -1.75 -9.09
C VAL A 330 17.08 -0.99 -8.64
N MET A 331 16.87 -0.86 -7.32
CA MET A 331 15.73 -0.11 -6.79
C MET A 331 15.78 1.37 -7.17
N MET A 332 16.95 2.01 -7.13
CA MET A 332 17.12 3.39 -7.63
C MET A 332 16.73 3.51 -9.10
N THR A 333 17.10 2.54 -9.93
CA THR A 333 16.73 2.51 -11.36
C THR A 333 15.21 2.34 -11.50
N SER A 334 14.59 1.48 -10.69
CA SER A 334 13.11 1.33 -10.65
C SER A 334 12.44 2.65 -10.30
N GLY A 335 12.91 3.36 -9.26
CA GLY A 335 12.38 4.67 -8.87
C GLY A 335 12.45 5.70 -10.00
N VAL A 336 13.56 5.73 -10.76
CA VAL A 336 13.68 6.60 -11.95
C VAL A 336 12.68 6.21 -13.02
N LEU A 337 12.54 4.92 -13.34
CA LEU A 337 11.60 4.45 -14.36
C LEU A 337 10.14 4.75 -13.98
N ILE A 338 9.79 4.54 -12.71
CA ILE A 338 8.46 4.86 -12.19
C ILE A 338 8.19 6.37 -12.27
N THR A 339 9.16 7.20 -11.87
CA THR A 339 9.03 8.66 -11.98
C THR A 339 8.81 9.09 -13.43
N LEU A 340 9.56 8.54 -14.38
CA LEU A 340 9.41 8.82 -15.81
C LEU A 340 8.03 8.36 -16.31
N ALA A 341 7.52 7.20 -15.86
CA ALA A 341 6.17 6.75 -16.19
C ALA A 341 5.10 7.73 -15.67
N GLY A 342 5.30 8.33 -14.50
CA GLY A 342 4.44 9.39 -13.95
C GLY A 342 4.48 10.72 -14.71
N LEU A 343 5.46 10.92 -15.60
CA LEU A 343 5.48 12.08 -16.52
C LEU A 343 4.71 11.84 -17.82
N VAL A 344 4.15 10.63 -18.01
CA VAL A 344 3.42 10.24 -19.22
C VAL A 344 1.93 10.07 -18.90
N PRO A 345 1.08 11.13 -19.07
CA PRO A 345 -0.36 11.04 -18.79
C PRO A 345 -1.07 9.93 -19.57
N LYS A 346 -0.64 9.66 -20.81
CA LYS A 346 -1.17 8.51 -21.58
C LYS A 346 -1.02 7.18 -20.85
N PHE A 347 0.05 6.99 -20.10
CA PHE A 347 0.24 5.79 -19.30
C PHE A 347 -0.77 5.70 -18.15
N SER A 348 -1.01 6.81 -17.44
CA SER A 348 -2.03 6.86 -16.39
C SER A 348 -3.45 6.71 -16.96
N ALA A 349 -3.73 7.31 -18.12
CA ALA A 349 -4.99 7.15 -18.84
C ALA A 349 -5.22 5.68 -19.26
N LEU A 350 -4.16 4.99 -19.73
CA LEU A 350 -4.23 3.57 -20.05
C LEU A 350 -4.55 2.72 -18.80
N LEU A 351 -3.95 3.02 -17.66
CA LEU A 351 -4.24 2.34 -16.40
C LEU A 351 -5.68 2.59 -15.94
N TYR A 352 -6.20 3.80 -16.14
CA TYR A 352 -7.58 4.14 -15.83
C TYR A 352 -8.59 3.33 -16.67
N THR A 353 -8.28 2.94 -17.91
CA THR A 353 -9.18 2.14 -18.73
C THR A 353 -9.39 0.71 -18.22
N MET A 354 -8.68 0.32 -17.15
CA MET A 354 -8.84 -1.01 -16.55
C MET A 354 -10.21 -1.12 -15.88
N PRO A 355 -11.05 -2.09 -16.32
CA PRO A 355 -12.40 -2.23 -15.77
C PRO A 355 -12.41 -2.51 -14.27
N ALA A 356 -13.38 -1.93 -13.55
CA ALA A 356 -13.56 -2.14 -12.11
C ALA A 356 -13.62 -3.64 -11.73
N PRO A 357 -14.30 -4.55 -12.47
CA PRO A 357 -14.30 -5.97 -12.15
C PRO A 357 -12.93 -6.63 -12.19
N VAL A 358 -12.05 -6.22 -13.11
CA VAL A 358 -10.67 -6.72 -13.19
C VAL A 358 -9.88 -6.30 -11.94
N LEU A 359 -10.01 -5.02 -11.56
CA LEU A 359 -9.38 -4.49 -10.35
C LEU A 359 -9.95 -5.13 -9.09
N GLY A 360 -11.26 -5.30 -9.01
CA GLY A 360 -11.96 -5.94 -7.89
C GLY A 360 -11.48 -7.37 -7.65
N GLY A 361 -11.40 -8.18 -8.72
CA GLY A 361 -10.88 -9.55 -8.64
C GLY A 361 -9.44 -9.63 -8.15
N ALA A 362 -8.57 -8.76 -8.65
CA ALA A 362 -7.18 -8.66 -8.22
C ALA A 362 -7.05 -8.14 -6.78
N CYS A 363 -7.87 -7.15 -6.41
CA CYS A 363 -7.89 -6.57 -5.07
C CYS A 363 -8.38 -7.58 -4.02
N LEU A 364 -9.44 -8.32 -4.30
CA LEU A 364 -9.94 -9.35 -3.38
C LEU A 364 -8.92 -10.46 -3.15
N PHE A 365 -8.18 -10.86 -4.20
CA PHE A 365 -7.05 -11.78 -4.05
C PHE A 365 -5.95 -11.19 -3.14
N LEU A 366 -5.60 -9.91 -3.34
CA LEU A 366 -4.60 -9.22 -2.54
C LEU A 366 -5.00 -9.13 -1.06
N THR A 367 -6.28 -8.80 -0.78
CA THR A 367 -6.79 -8.76 0.61
C THR A 367 -6.69 -10.13 1.28
N GLY A 368 -6.91 -11.22 0.55
CA GLY A 368 -6.69 -12.58 1.05
C GLY A 368 -5.24 -12.84 1.48
N ILE A 369 -4.27 -12.42 0.67
CA ILE A 369 -2.83 -12.54 1.01
C ILE A 369 -2.49 -11.65 2.21
N MET A 370 -2.98 -10.41 2.24
CA MET A 370 -2.75 -9.48 3.37
C MET A 370 -3.32 -10.04 4.67
N LEU A 371 -4.51 -10.65 4.63
CA LEU A 371 -5.11 -11.29 5.80
C LEU A 371 -4.19 -12.37 6.38
N MET A 372 -3.66 -13.24 5.53
CA MET A 372 -2.73 -14.29 5.96
C MET A 372 -1.41 -13.72 6.47
N ALA A 373 -0.85 -12.71 5.81
CA ALA A 373 0.35 -12.02 6.30
C ALA A 373 0.14 -11.41 7.70
N GLY A 374 -1.01 -10.81 7.95
CA GLY A 374 -1.38 -10.29 9.28
C GLY A 374 -1.46 -11.40 10.34
N ILE A 375 -2.06 -12.55 9.99
CA ILE A 375 -2.13 -13.73 10.87
C ILE A 375 -0.71 -14.26 11.16
N GLU A 376 0.15 -14.39 10.17
CA GLU A 376 1.54 -14.82 10.36
C GLU A 376 2.30 -13.89 11.32
N VAL A 377 2.13 -12.58 11.18
CA VAL A 377 2.75 -11.59 12.10
C VAL A 377 2.22 -11.75 13.51
N VAL A 378 0.91 -11.96 13.71
CA VAL A 378 0.30 -12.23 15.01
C VAL A 378 0.90 -13.48 15.64
N LEU A 379 1.06 -14.55 14.86
CA LEU A 379 1.58 -15.85 15.33
C LEU A 379 3.09 -15.82 15.63
N THR A 380 3.81 -14.75 15.34
CA THR A 380 5.22 -14.60 15.79
C THR A 380 5.34 -14.47 17.31
N GLN A 381 4.22 -14.13 17.98
CA GLN A 381 4.12 -14.06 19.44
C GLN A 381 3.17 -15.15 19.94
N PRO A 382 3.38 -15.68 21.16
CA PRO A 382 2.46 -16.66 21.74
C PRO A 382 1.07 -16.02 21.92
N LEU A 383 0.03 -16.78 21.63
CA LEU A 383 -1.37 -16.41 21.86
C LEU A 383 -1.72 -16.50 23.36
N THR A 384 -1.15 -15.61 24.16
CA THR A 384 -1.52 -15.45 25.57
C THR A 384 -2.92 -14.83 25.66
N LEU A 385 -3.57 -14.96 26.84
CA LEU A 385 -4.86 -14.31 27.11
C LEU A 385 -4.80 -12.79 26.78
N ARG A 386 -3.70 -12.14 27.20
CA ARG A 386 -3.46 -10.72 26.91
C ARG A 386 -3.47 -10.43 25.41
N ASN A 387 -2.66 -11.15 24.64
CA ASN A 387 -2.55 -10.95 23.18
C ASN A 387 -3.87 -11.27 22.47
N SER A 388 -4.58 -12.32 22.88
CA SER A 388 -5.90 -12.69 22.35
C SER A 388 -6.94 -11.60 22.59
N VAL A 389 -6.96 -10.98 23.79
CA VAL A 389 -7.86 -9.86 24.10
C VAL A 389 -7.52 -8.65 23.25
N ILE A 390 -6.22 -8.29 23.07
CA ILE A 390 -5.81 -7.19 22.22
C ILE A 390 -6.31 -7.40 20.78
N ILE A 391 -6.05 -8.56 20.20
CA ILE A 391 -6.43 -8.89 18.81
C ILE A 391 -7.95 -8.84 18.66
N GLY A 392 -8.66 -9.63 19.47
CA GLY A 392 -10.10 -9.81 19.34
C GLY A 392 -10.88 -8.52 19.56
N THR A 393 -10.56 -7.77 20.62
CA THR A 393 -11.25 -6.53 20.95
C THR A 393 -10.94 -5.43 19.92
N SER A 394 -9.69 -5.32 19.45
CA SER A 394 -9.33 -4.30 18.46
C SER A 394 -10.04 -4.53 17.13
N LEU A 395 -10.09 -5.78 16.64
CA LEU A 395 -10.83 -6.12 15.43
C LEU A 395 -12.33 -5.92 15.60
N ALA A 396 -12.89 -6.35 16.74
CA ALA A 396 -14.32 -6.19 17.02
C ALA A 396 -14.74 -4.71 17.02
N VAL A 397 -13.95 -3.83 17.64
CA VAL A 397 -14.21 -2.37 17.65
C VAL A 397 -14.08 -1.79 16.25
N GLY A 398 -12.93 -1.96 15.60
CA GLY A 398 -12.67 -1.35 14.30
C GLY A 398 -13.65 -1.80 13.22
N ILE A 399 -13.83 -3.11 13.07
CA ILE A 399 -14.68 -3.69 12.04
C ILE A 399 -16.16 -3.53 12.40
N GLY A 400 -16.53 -3.77 13.67
CA GLY A 400 -17.91 -3.65 14.13
C GLY A 400 -18.46 -2.24 13.92
N PHE A 401 -17.75 -1.21 14.33
CA PHE A 401 -18.17 0.17 14.09
C PHE A 401 -17.98 0.60 12.63
N GLY A 402 -17.04 0.02 11.89
CA GLY A 402 -16.82 0.32 10.48
C GLY A 402 -17.99 -0.06 9.58
N PHE A 403 -18.68 -1.17 9.90
CA PHE A 403 -19.81 -1.68 9.08
C PHE A 403 -21.20 -1.46 9.68
N SER A 404 -21.30 -1.01 10.94
CA SER A 404 -22.60 -0.94 11.63
C SER A 404 -23.42 0.32 11.33
N GLY A 405 -22.81 1.37 10.77
CA GLY A 405 -23.48 2.69 10.59
C GLY A 405 -23.84 3.41 11.90
N VAL A 406 -23.59 2.80 13.07
CA VAL A 406 -23.99 3.35 14.40
C VAL A 406 -23.33 4.70 14.69
N LEU A 407 -22.15 4.94 14.10
CA LEU A 407 -21.40 6.19 14.30
C LEU A 407 -21.71 7.28 13.26
N GLU A 408 -22.74 7.14 12.41
CA GLU A 408 -23.08 8.15 11.39
C GLU A 408 -23.52 9.50 11.98
N GLN A 409 -24.09 9.48 13.17
CA GLN A 409 -24.61 10.69 13.84
C GLN A 409 -23.59 11.39 14.73
N VAL A 410 -22.38 10.83 14.90
CA VAL A 410 -21.33 11.46 15.72
C VAL A 410 -20.35 12.26 14.83
N PRO A 411 -19.61 13.24 15.42
CA PRO A 411 -18.64 14.01 14.65
C PRO A 411 -17.66 13.12 13.88
N VAL A 412 -17.30 13.53 12.65
CA VAL A 412 -16.39 12.79 11.74
C VAL A 412 -15.13 12.31 12.43
N LEU A 413 -14.53 13.14 13.29
CA LEU A 413 -13.34 12.75 14.07
C LEU A 413 -13.58 11.46 14.85
N VAL A 414 -14.67 11.38 15.60
CA VAL A 414 -15.00 10.19 16.43
C VAL A 414 -15.35 9.02 15.52
N ARG A 415 -16.20 9.24 14.52
CA ARG A 415 -16.57 8.20 13.55
C ARG A 415 -15.34 7.59 12.90
N THR A 416 -14.46 8.41 12.34
CA THR A 416 -13.27 7.94 11.62
C THR A 416 -12.23 7.31 12.55
N LEU A 417 -12.03 7.85 13.75
CA LEU A 417 -11.06 7.32 14.71
C LEU A 417 -11.48 6.00 15.35
N PHE A 418 -12.77 5.71 15.46
CA PHE A 418 -13.28 4.47 16.09
C PHE A 418 -13.79 3.43 15.08
N SER A 419 -13.84 3.75 13.79
CA SER A 419 -14.23 2.79 12.75
C SER A 419 -13.06 2.34 11.88
N GLY A 420 -13.18 1.13 11.33
CA GLY A 420 -12.21 0.57 10.40
C GLY A 420 -10.80 0.45 10.97
N ILE A 421 -9.82 0.75 10.14
CA ILE A 421 -8.39 0.63 10.46
C ILE A 421 -7.97 1.54 11.62
N PRO A 422 -8.33 2.84 11.66
CA PRO A 422 -7.99 3.70 12.80
C PRO A 422 -8.56 3.19 14.12
N GLY A 423 -9.79 2.68 14.13
CA GLY A 423 -10.44 2.13 15.32
C GLY A 423 -9.70 0.90 15.86
N THR A 424 -9.30 0.01 14.96
CA THR A 424 -8.46 -1.15 15.32
C THR A 424 -7.11 -0.69 15.89
N ALA A 425 -6.47 0.30 15.26
CA ALA A 425 -5.17 0.83 15.68
C ALA A 425 -5.21 1.43 17.09
N LEU A 426 -6.14 2.37 17.31
CA LEU A 426 -6.27 3.07 18.59
C LEU A 426 -6.62 2.10 19.71
N THR A 427 -7.56 1.19 19.49
CA THR A 427 -7.95 0.19 20.49
C THR A 427 -6.78 -0.75 20.78
N GLY A 428 -6.07 -1.22 19.74
CA GLY A 428 -4.93 -2.13 19.90
C GLY A 428 -3.77 -1.48 20.67
N VAL A 429 -3.42 -0.26 20.34
CA VAL A 429 -2.38 0.51 21.07
C VAL A 429 -2.80 0.77 22.51
N PHE A 430 -4.03 1.22 22.73
CA PHE A 430 -4.56 1.48 24.07
C PHE A 430 -4.51 0.23 24.95
N LEU A 431 -5.03 -0.89 24.46
CA LEU A 431 -5.00 -2.15 25.19
C LEU A 431 -3.56 -2.67 25.41
N ASN A 432 -2.68 -2.48 24.43
CA ASN A 432 -1.27 -2.86 24.57
C ASN A 432 -0.54 -2.08 25.67
N LEU A 433 -0.93 -0.82 25.90
CA LEU A 433 -0.36 0.02 26.95
C LEU A 433 -0.97 -0.24 28.34
N VAL A 434 -2.28 -0.55 28.41
CA VAL A 434 -3.02 -0.66 29.68
C VAL A 434 -2.96 -2.07 30.25
N LEU A 435 -3.00 -3.11 29.40
CA LEU A 435 -2.99 -4.49 29.87
C LEU A 435 -1.62 -4.87 30.42
N PRO A 436 -1.55 -5.51 31.61
CA PRO A 436 -0.30 -5.91 32.23
C PRO A 436 0.48 -6.86 31.31
N SER A 437 1.80 -6.64 31.18
CA SER A 437 2.69 -7.60 30.52
C SER A 437 2.78 -8.83 31.43
N ASN A 438 2.25 -9.97 30.95
CA ASN A 438 2.51 -11.24 31.64
C ASN A 438 4.01 -11.52 31.55
N HIS A 439 4.66 -11.55 32.69
CA HIS A 439 6.03 -12.04 32.85
C HIS A 439 6.10 -13.54 32.62
#